data_dedbfdeae4c19aef29b240f2eec0a014
#
_entry.id   dedbfdeae4c19aef29b240f2eec0a014
#
_cell.length_a   1.000
_cell.length_b   1.000
_cell.length_c   1.000
_cell.angle_alpha   90.00
_cell.angle_beta   90.00
_cell.angle_gamma   90.00
#
_symmetry.space_group_name_H-M   'P 1'
#
loop_
_entity.id
_entity.type
_entity.pdbx_description
1 polymer ?
#
loop_
_entity_poly.entity_id
_entity_poly.type
_entity_poly.pdbx_seq_one_letter_code
_entity_poly.pdbx_strand_id
1 'polypeptide(L)'
;MLKIEMGADGAVHIVGRLDAAQSPSTQAFLDKVQGTVTLDCSKLEYISSAGLGVLLKTQKRLLAAGGKLRLAGVSRHLQDILEYSGFDQIFEIVPPNG
;
A
#
# COMPACT_ATOMS: atom_id res chain seq x y z
N MET A 1 -0.86 -7.13 14.69
CA MET A 1 -2.22 -7.29 14.16
C MET A 1 -2.44 -6.34 13.00
N LEU A 2 -3.20 -6.77 12.01
CA LEU A 2 -3.45 -5.98 10.82
C LEU A 2 -4.93 -6.00 10.46
N LYS A 3 -5.42 -4.86 10.01
CA LYS A 3 -6.78 -4.75 9.46
C LYS A 3 -6.67 -4.07 8.10
N ILE A 4 -7.36 -4.62 7.10
CA ILE A 4 -7.43 -4.01 5.77
C ILE A 4 -8.85 -4.08 5.28
N GLU A 5 -9.39 -2.94 4.80
CA GLU A 5 -10.78 -2.88 4.36
C GLU A 5 -10.99 -1.73 3.38
N MET A 6 -12.06 -1.82 2.59
CA MET A 6 -12.49 -0.74 1.72
C MET A 6 -13.25 0.27 2.56
N GLY A 7 -12.82 1.53 2.52
CA GLY A 7 -13.50 2.60 3.24
C GLY A 7 -14.66 3.20 2.46
N ALA A 8 -15.49 3.95 3.16
CA ALA A 8 -16.62 4.64 2.54
C ALA A 8 -16.18 5.70 1.54
N ASP A 9 -14.93 6.17 1.64
CA ASP A 9 -14.33 7.15 0.74
C ASP A 9 -13.80 6.52 -0.56
N GLY A 10 -13.92 5.20 -0.71
CA GLY A 10 -13.42 4.49 -1.87
C GLY A 10 -11.96 4.10 -1.78
N ALA A 11 -11.26 4.50 -0.73
CA ALA A 11 -9.87 4.12 -0.51
C ALA A 11 -9.79 2.82 0.28
N VAL A 12 -8.71 2.07 0.08
CA VAL A 12 -8.40 0.90 0.91
C VAL A 12 -7.65 1.41 2.14
N HIS A 13 -8.14 1.07 3.32
CA HIS A 13 -7.52 1.46 4.58
C HIS A 13 -6.77 0.29 5.18
N ILE A 14 -5.49 0.49 5.49
CA ILE A 14 -4.66 -0.52 6.13
C ILE A 14 -4.20 0.01 7.48
N VAL A 15 -4.43 -0.78 8.53
CA VAL A 15 -4.21 -0.36 9.91
C VAL A 15 -3.38 -1.42 10.62
N GLY A 16 -2.33 -0.99 11.32
CA GLY A 16 -1.53 -1.87 12.16
C GLY A 16 -0.21 -2.25 11.54
N ARG A 17 0.16 -3.52 11.64
CA ARG A 17 1.48 -4.00 11.25
C ARG A 17 1.39 -4.98 10.08
N LEU A 18 1.97 -4.60 8.96
CA LEU A 18 2.04 -5.47 7.80
C LEU A 18 3.37 -6.24 7.84
N ASP A 19 3.37 -7.29 8.62
CA ASP A 19 4.53 -8.16 8.78
C ASP A 19 4.41 -9.38 7.85
N ALA A 20 5.39 -10.27 7.92
CA ALA A 20 5.43 -11.42 7.03
C ALA A 20 4.20 -12.32 7.22
N ALA A 21 3.72 -12.49 8.45
CA ALA A 21 2.58 -13.34 8.75
C ALA A 21 1.27 -12.82 8.16
N GLN A 22 1.15 -11.50 8.05
CA GLN A 22 -0.06 -10.85 7.53
C GLN A 22 -0.03 -10.67 6.00
N SER A 23 1.12 -10.87 5.38
CA SER A 23 1.30 -10.59 3.96
C SER A 23 0.41 -11.44 3.05
N PRO A 24 0.22 -12.75 3.28
CA PRO A 24 -0.66 -13.54 2.41
C PRO A 24 -2.10 -13.04 2.42
N SER A 25 -2.66 -12.70 3.57
CA SER A 25 -4.05 -12.23 3.64
C SER A 25 -4.20 -10.84 3.00
N THR A 26 -3.18 -9.99 3.15
CA THR A 26 -3.16 -8.68 2.52
C THR A 26 -3.09 -8.82 1.01
N GLN A 27 -2.26 -9.72 0.50
CA GLN A 27 -2.18 -9.98 -0.93
C GLN A 27 -3.52 -10.47 -1.47
N ALA A 28 -4.17 -11.38 -0.76
CA ALA A 28 -5.48 -11.90 -1.18
C ALA A 28 -6.51 -10.79 -1.28
N PHE A 29 -6.50 -9.85 -0.35
CA PHE A 29 -7.40 -8.68 -0.41
C PHE A 29 -7.08 -7.82 -1.62
N LEU A 30 -5.81 -7.47 -1.79
CA LEU A 30 -5.39 -6.56 -2.85
C LEU A 30 -5.50 -7.18 -4.25
N ASP A 31 -5.47 -8.51 -4.35
CA ASP A 31 -5.67 -9.19 -5.63
C ASP A 31 -7.07 -8.95 -6.20
N LYS A 32 -8.01 -8.50 -5.38
CA LYS A 32 -9.38 -8.24 -5.80
C LYS A 32 -9.63 -6.81 -6.27
N VAL A 33 -8.70 -5.89 -5.99
CA VAL A 33 -8.90 -4.49 -6.39
C VAL A 33 -8.46 -4.31 -7.84
N GLN A 34 -9.10 -3.36 -8.53
CA GLN A 34 -8.84 -3.08 -9.94
C GLN A 34 -8.82 -1.59 -10.19
N GLY A 35 -8.21 -1.20 -11.29
CA GLY A 35 -8.14 0.20 -11.70
C GLY A 35 -7.12 0.98 -10.92
N THR A 36 -7.42 2.23 -10.65
CA THR A 36 -6.57 3.08 -9.83
C THR A 36 -7.11 3.06 -8.40
N VAL A 37 -6.27 2.61 -7.48
CA VAL A 37 -6.66 2.36 -6.10
C VAL A 37 -5.77 3.19 -5.18
N THR A 38 -6.37 3.87 -4.21
CA THR A 38 -5.64 4.59 -3.18
C THR A 38 -5.58 3.73 -1.92
N LEU A 39 -4.38 3.51 -1.42
CA LEU A 39 -4.15 2.81 -0.16
C LEU A 39 -3.83 3.85 0.91
N ASP A 40 -4.71 3.97 1.89
CA ASP A 40 -4.51 4.90 3.00
C ASP A 40 -3.63 4.24 4.04
N CYS A 41 -2.39 4.73 4.14
CA CYS A 41 -1.37 4.20 5.04
C CYS A 41 -1.24 5.01 6.33
N SER A 42 -2.16 5.93 6.61
CA SER A 42 -2.04 6.84 7.74
C SER A 42 -1.99 6.12 9.09
N LYS A 43 -2.53 4.90 9.16
CA LYS A 43 -2.53 4.10 10.38
C LYS A 43 -1.70 2.83 10.26
N LEU A 44 -0.85 2.76 9.24
CA LEU A 44 0.09 1.66 9.08
C LEU A 44 1.31 1.94 9.96
N GLU A 45 1.55 1.08 10.95
CA GLU A 45 2.59 1.27 11.96
C GLU A 45 3.92 0.66 11.57
N TYR A 46 3.88 -0.39 10.75
CA TYR A 46 5.08 -1.15 10.39
C TYR A 46 4.85 -1.90 9.09
N ILE A 47 5.89 -2.00 8.29
CA ILE A 47 5.86 -2.81 7.07
C ILE A 47 7.16 -3.60 6.95
N SER A 48 7.03 -4.91 6.71
CA SER A 48 8.17 -5.79 6.50
C SER A 48 8.56 -5.82 5.02
N SER A 49 9.68 -6.47 4.71
CA SER A 49 10.08 -6.70 3.32
C SER A 49 9.02 -7.48 2.55
N ALA A 50 8.40 -8.47 3.20
CA ALA A 50 7.31 -9.23 2.59
C ALA A 50 6.11 -8.34 2.31
N GLY A 51 5.79 -7.41 3.23
CA GLY A 51 4.71 -6.45 3.04
C GLY A 51 4.99 -5.51 1.88
N LEU A 52 6.23 -5.01 1.77
CA LEU A 52 6.62 -4.21 0.61
C LEU A 52 6.45 -5.00 -0.68
N GLY A 53 6.80 -6.29 -0.64
CA GLY A 53 6.61 -7.17 -1.80
C GLY A 53 5.16 -7.25 -2.25
N VAL A 54 4.23 -7.31 -1.29
CA VAL A 54 2.79 -7.31 -1.59
C VAL A 54 2.39 -6.05 -2.34
N LEU A 55 2.84 -4.88 -1.85
CA LEU A 55 2.53 -3.61 -2.50
C LEU A 55 3.13 -3.55 -3.91
N LEU A 56 4.36 -4.03 -4.07
CA LEU A 56 5.01 -4.06 -5.38
C LEU A 56 4.27 -4.95 -6.38
N LYS A 57 3.88 -6.15 -5.97
CA LYS A 57 3.14 -7.06 -6.84
C LYS A 57 1.81 -6.45 -7.26
N THR A 58 1.12 -5.82 -6.32
CA THR A 58 -0.16 -5.17 -6.59
C THR A 58 0.04 -4.02 -7.58
N GLN A 59 1.07 -3.21 -7.39
CA GLN A 59 1.36 -2.09 -8.30
C GLN A 59 1.64 -2.60 -9.70
N LYS A 60 2.49 -3.63 -9.84
CA LYS A 60 2.80 -4.19 -11.16
C LYS A 60 1.55 -4.70 -11.86
N ARG A 61 0.68 -5.39 -11.13
CA ARG A 61 -0.55 -5.93 -11.71
C ARG A 61 -1.48 -4.81 -12.18
N LEU A 62 -1.66 -3.78 -11.34
CA LEU A 62 -2.53 -2.67 -11.68
C LEU A 62 -2.00 -1.86 -12.85
N LEU A 63 -0.68 -1.61 -12.88
CA LEU A 63 -0.06 -0.89 -13.99
C LEU A 63 -0.25 -1.65 -15.31
N ALA A 64 -0.08 -2.98 -15.28
CA ALA A 64 -0.27 -3.81 -16.48
C ALA A 64 -1.71 -3.75 -16.99
N ALA A 65 -2.66 -3.48 -16.11
CA ALA A 65 -4.08 -3.40 -16.46
C ALA A 65 -4.55 -1.96 -16.72
N GLY A 66 -3.62 -1.00 -16.77
CA GLY A 66 -3.96 0.39 -17.07
C GLY A 66 -4.32 1.26 -15.86
N GLY A 67 -4.20 0.71 -14.67
CA GLY A 67 -4.45 1.45 -13.43
C GLY A 67 -3.16 1.67 -12.65
N LYS A 68 -3.28 1.93 -11.36
CA LYS A 68 -2.12 2.08 -10.48
C LYS A 68 -2.52 2.05 -9.01
N LEU A 69 -1.55 1.79 -8.15
CA LEU A 69 -1.71 1.88 -6.70
C LEU A 69 -1.11 3.21 -6.24
N ARG A 70 -1.91 3.99 -5.53
CA ARG A 70 -1.47 5.27 -4.96
C ARG A 70 -1.38 5.10 -3.45
N LEU A 71 -0.35 5.68 -2.83
CA LEU A 71 -0.17 5.60 -1.39
C LEU A 71 -0.48 6.97 -0.78
N ALA A 72 -1.44 7.00 0.12
CA ALA A 72 -1.83 8.22 0.82
C ALA A 72 -1.51 8.08 2.31
N GLY A 73 -1.35 9.20 3.00
CA GLY A 73 -1.08 9.20 4.43
C GLY A 73 0.25 8.55 4.80
N VAL A 74 1.22 8.62 3.90
CA VAL A 74 2.52 7.98 4.11
C VAL A 74 3.27 8.70 5.22
N SER A 75 3.64 7.97 6.29
CA SER A 75 4.39 8.53 7.39
C SER A 75 5.83 8.83 6.95
N ARG A 76 6.52 9.67 7.71
CA ARG A 76 7.93 9.94 7.46
C ARG A 76 8.73 8.64 7.47
N HIS A 77 8.44 7.75 8.41
CA HIS A 77 9.12 6.46 8.51
C HIS A 77 8.90 5.60 7.26
N LEU A 78 7.67 5.52 6.79
CA LEU A 78 7.37 4.75 5.57
C LEU A 78 8.00 5.41 4.34
N GLN A 79 7.97 6.75 4.28
CA GLN A 79 8.62 7.49 3.18
C GLN A 79 10.11 7.18 3.14
N ASP A 80 10.78 7.17 4.30
CA ASP A 80 12.20 6.86 4.39
C ASP A 80 12.49 5.44 3.88
N ILE A 81 11.64 4.47 4.26
CA ILE A 81 11.81 3.09 3.79
C ILE A 81 11.67 3.01 2.28
N LEU A 82 10.68 3.69 1.71
CA LEU A 82 10.46 3.68 0.26
C LEU A 82 11.64 4.31 -0.47
N GLU A 83 12.14 5.45 0.02
CA GLU A 83 13.26 6.14 -0.59
C GLU A 83 14.54 5.30 -0.50
N TYR A 84 14.79 4.72 0.66
CA TYR A 84 15.97 3.91 0.88
C TYR A 84 16.00 2.68 -0.02
N SER A 85 14.84 2.10 -0.28
CA SER A 85 14.68 0.92 -1.13
C SER A 85 14.57 1.26 -2.63
N GLY A 86 14.44 2.54 -2.95
CA GLY A 86 14.21 2.97 -4.34
C GLY A 86 12.78 2.80 -4.81
N PHE A 87 11.86 2.45 -3.93
CA PHE A 87 10.48 2.17 -4.29
C PHE A 87 9.60 3.41 -4.36
N ASP A 88 10.09 4.56 -3.90
CA ASP A 88 9.36 5.82 -4.00
C ASP A 88 9.11 6.22 -5.46
N GLN A 89 9.94 5.72 -6.39
CA GLN A 89 9.77 5.99 -7.82
C GLN A 89 8.73 5.08 -8.46
N ILE A 90 8.33 4.02 -7.78
CA ILE A 90 7.41 3.01 -8.33
C ILE A 90 5.96 3.35 -7.99
N PHE A 91 5.73 3.99 -6.86
CA PHE A 91 4.38 4.35 -6.41
C PHE A 91 4.12 5.83 -6.61
N GLU A 92 2.86 6.17 -6.84
CA GLU A 92 2.42 7.55 -6.74
C GLU A 92 2.11 7.83 -5.27
N ILE A 93 2.89 8.70 -4.66
CA ILE A 93 2.69 9.06 -3.26
C ILE A 93 1.87 10.34 -3.21
N VAL A 94 0.69 10.25 -2.60
CA VAL A 94 -0.24 11.38 -2.52
C VAL A 94 0.25 12.33 -1.43
N PRO A 95 0.45 13.63 -1.74
CA PRO A 95 0.89 14.58 -0.73
C PRO A 95 -0.16 14.74 0.37
N PRO A 96 0.26 15.00 1.62
CA PRO A 96 -0.69 15.29 2.69
C PRO A 96 -1.49 16.55 2.34
N ASN A 97 -2.79 16.50 2.52
CA ASN A 97 -3.71 17.61 2.24
C ASN A 97 -3.64 18.09 0.80
N GLY A 98 -3.16 17.22 -0.05
CA GLY A 98 -3.00 17.52 -1.47
C GLY A 98 -4.30 17.63 -2.19
#